data_33795993c811274f5038850831f384ab
#
_entry.id   33795993c811274f5038850831f384ab
#
_cell.length_a   1.000
_cell.length_b   1.000
_cell.length_c   1.000
_cell.angle_alpha   90.00
_cell.angle_beta   90.00
_cell.angle_gamma   90.00
#
_symmetry.space_group_name_H-M   'P 1'
#
loop_
_entity.id
_entity.type
_entity.pdbx_description
1 polymer ?
#
loop_
_entity_poly.entity_id
_entity_poly.type
_entity_poly.pdbx_seq_one_letter_code
_entity_poly.pdbx_strand_id
1 'polypeptide(L)'
;MRSLGLLSTAHAVNHAFAVLLPLIFLEIIDEFGVGVETVAFLAAAGAFLSGLVQFSYVELTRHVSRRRLLGIGGLLFGGGFAAQALAVNFATFALPNIVARIGGSPQHPVGNGLLAEQFPEHRRGFAISAHIAGGNVGTVVVAVIGAPLIVAIGWRGASLAFGLAAAAIALAVLWLIREHGTDRAAALAGGSSRDALRQVVGDRDLRWLFLTSVLGGGGRGLGVVNLFALIYLTRVIGVDAATAGLMYGALIVFSVPMPLLAGWLSDRVGRKPAIIAAYLGGTVGFAVFLAAGSSLPGLWLGIVLMGLFSFAESPQLQALLADIAPPTIRDASFALYFTLAFGVGSLWTAVYGAIIG
;
A
#
# COMPACT_ATOMS: atom_id res chain seq x y z
N MET A 1 16.24 13.23 5.29
CA MET A 1 15.13 13.91 4.54
C MET A 1 15.11 13.57 3.04
N ARG A 2 16.26 13.57 2.31
CA ARG A 2 16.30 13.28 0.86
C ARG A 2 15.76 11.89 0.50
N SER A 3 16.18 10.84 1.23
CA SER A 3 15.67 9.48 1.01
C SER A 3 14.17 9.38 1.23
N LEU A 4 13.64 10.03 2.28
CA LEU A 4 12.20 10.06 2.55
C LEU A 4 11.43 10.68 1.37
N GLY A 5 11.86 11.85 0.87
CA GLY A 5 11.21 12.49 -0.28
C GLY A 5 11.20 11.59 -1.52
N LEU A 6 12.35 11.01 -1.89
CA LEU A 6 12.46 10.12 -3.05
C LEU A 6 11.60 8.84 -2.89
N LEU A 7 11.63 8.21 -1.72
CA LEU A 7 10.83 7.01 -1.45
C LEU A 7 9.34 7.30 -1.44
N SER A 8 8.92 8.44 -0.85
CA SER A 8 7.51 8.87 -0.87
C SER A 8 7.03 9.15 -2.30
N THR A 9 7.87 9.76 -3.15
CA THR A 9 7.55 10.00 -4.57
C THR A 9 7.48 8.67 -5.35
N ALA A 10 8.42 7.76 -5.14
CA ALA A 10 8.38 6.43 -5.75
C ALA A 10 7.13 5.65 -5.33
N HIS A 11 6.72 5.78 -4.07
CA HIS A 11 5.52 5.17 -3.53
C HIS A 11 4.24 5.82 -4.10
N ALA A 12 4.24 7.15 -4.30
CA ALA A 12 3.13 7.85 -4.97
C ALA A 12 2.87 7.29 -6.37
N VAL A 13 3.92 7.08 -7.16
CA VAL A 13 3.79 6.51 -8.52
C VAL A 13 3.36 5.04 -8.45
N ASN A 14 3.82 4.28 -7.46
CA ASN A 14 3.37 2.89 -7.26
C ASN A 14 1.87 2.81 -6.95
N HIS A 15 1.35 3.68 -6.09
CA HIS A 15 -0.09 3.76 -5.79
C HIS A 15 -0.90 4.36 -6.95
N ALA A 16 -0.35 5.31 -7.68
CA ALA A 16 -0.95 5.86 -8.90
C ALA A 16 -1.29 4.76 -9.91
N PHE A 17 -0.40 3.78 -10.09
CA PHE A 17 -0.64 2.61 -10.91
C PHE A 17 -1.87 1.80 -10.48
N ALA A 18 -2.06 1.59 -9.19
CA ALA A 18 -3.18 0.81 -8.67
C ALA A 18 -4.55 1.44 -9.00
N VAL A 19 -4.59 2.76 -9.18
CA VAL A 19 -5.80 3.50 -9.57
C VAL A 19 -5.93 3.63 -11.09
N LEU A 20 -4.81 3.85 -11.78
CA LEU A 20 -4.81 3.99 -13.24
C LEU A 20 -5.16 2.68 -13.96
N LEU A 21 -4.70 1.55 -13.41
CA LEU A 21 -4.85 0.25 -14.05
C LEU A 21 -6.30 -0.19 -14.28
N PRO A 22 -7.25 -0.04 -13.32
CA PRO A 22 -8.66 -0.31 -13.57
C PRO A 22 -9.25 0.51 -14.72
N LEU A 23 -8.80 1.76 -14.89
CA LEU A 23 -9.24 2.62 -16.01
C LEU A 23 -8.68 2.10 -17.35
N ILE A 24 -7.43 1.65 -17.36
CA ILE A 24 -6.81 1.03 -18.54
C ILE A 24 -7.51 -0.29 -18.89
N PHE A 25 -7.99 -1.06 -17.90
CA PHE A 25 -8.68 -2.32 -18.16
C PHE A 25 -9.95 -2.17 -18.97
N LEU A 26 -10.68 -1.06 -18.85
CA LEU A 26 -11.84 -0.79 -19.69
C LEU A 26 -11.44 -0.75 -21.16
N GLU A 27 -10.37 -0.03 -21.49
CA GLU A 27 -9.82 0.06 -22.86
C GLU A 27 -9.30 -1.30 -23.36
N ILE A 28 -8.66 -2.09 -22.49
CA ILE A 28 -8.12 -3.42 -22.81
C ILE A 28 -9.23 -4.42 -23.13
N ILE A 29 -10.34 -4.38 -22.39
CA ILE A 29 -11.51 -5.22 -22.63
C ILE A 29 -12.04 -4.97 -24.05
N ASP A 30 -12.23 -3.69 -24.40
CA ASP A 30 -12.80 -3.29 -25.69
C ASP A 30 -11.81 -3.56 -26.85
N GLU A 31 -10.53 -3.21 -26.70
CA GLU A 31 -9.55 -3.31 -27.76
C GLU A 31 -9.14 -4.76 -28.08
N PHE A 32 -8.95 -5.59 -27.05
CA PHE A 32 -8.49 -6.98 -27.25
C PHE A 32 -9.62 -7.99 -27.21
N GLY A 33 -10.88 -7.57 -27.03
CA GLY A 33 -12.05 -8.44 -27.02
C GLY A 33 -12.01 -9.50 -25.90
N VAL A 34 -11.46 -9.16 -24.73
CA VAL A 34 -11.38 -10.06 -23.58
C VAL A 34 -12.49 -9.77 -22.57
N GLY A 35 -12.91 -10.77 -21.78
CA GLY A 35 -13.92 -10.59 -20.75
C GLY A 35 -13.39 -9.89 -19.50
N VAL A 36 -14.32 -9.34 -18.70
CA VAL A 36 -14.02 -8.72 -17.40
C VAL A 36 -13.32 -9.70 -16.46
N GLU A 37 -13.71 -10.98 -16.49
CA GLU A 37 -13.11 -12.07 -15.71
C GLU A 37 -11.61 -12.25 -16.03
N THR A 38 -11.20 -12.03 -17.28
CA THR A 38 -9.80 -12.15 -17.71
C THR A 38 -8.94 -11.05 -17.11
N VAL A 39 -9.40 -9.81 -17.13
CA VAL A 39 -8.66 -8.68 -16.51
C VAL A 39 -8.72 -8.75 -14.99
N ALA A 40 -9.82 -9.22 -14.40
CA ALA A 40 -9.93 -9.47 -12.97
C ALA A 40 -8.95 -10.55 -12.51
N PHE A 41 -8.83 -11.65 -13.28
CA PHE A 41 -7.83 -12.70 -13.03
C PHE A 41 -6.40 -12.16 -13.12
N LEU A 42 -6.09 -11.35 -14.12
CA LEU A 42 -4.77 -10.70 -14.23
C LEU A 42 -4.48 -9.80 -13.01
N ALA A 43 -5.46 -9.03 -12.57
CA ALA A 43 -5.34 -8.17 -11.40
C ALA A 43 -5.06 -9.00 -10.12
N ALA A 44 -5.83 -10.07 -9.91
CA ALA A 44 -5.69 -10.98 -8.77
C ALA A 44 -4.34 -11.73 -8.81
N ALA A 45 -3.98 -12.30 -9.95
CA ALA A 45 -2.71 -13.00 -10.12
C ALA A 45 -1.51 -12.08 -9.87
N GLY A 46 -1.54 -10.87 -10.42
CA GLY A 46 -0.48 -9.89 -10.20
C GLY A 46 -0.37 -9.45 -8.74
N ALA A 47 -1.48 -9.24 -8.04
CA ALA A 47 -1.49 -8.92 -6.61
C ALA A 47 -0.95 -10.08 -5.76
N PHE A 48 -1.38 -11.32 -6.05
CA PHE A 48 -0.91 -12.53 -5.38
C PHE A 48 0.60 -12.72 -5.57
N LEU A 49 1.09 -12.65 -6.80
CA LEU A 49 2.52 -12.79 -7.11
C LEU A 49 3.35 -11.70 -6.44
N SER A 50 2.88 -10.44 -6.49
CA SER A 50 3.54 -9.34 -5.79
C SER A 50 3.62 -9.57 -4.28
N GLY A 51 2.54 -10.07 -3.67
CA GLY A 51 2.51 -10.44 -2.25
C GLY A 51 3.49 -11.58 -1.92
N LEU A 52 3.50 -12.63 -2.74
CA LEU A 52 4.37 -13.79 -2.54
C LEU A 52 5.85 -13.44 -2.67
N VAL A 53 6.21 -12.61 -3.66
CA VAL A 53 7.59 -12.15 -3.87
C VAL A 53 8.11 -11.36 -2.67
N GLN A 54 7.25 -10.71 -1.89
CA GLN A 54 7.70 -9.98 -0.69
C GLN A 54 8.38 -10.88 0.33
N PHE A 55 8.00 -12.16 0.41
CA PHE A 55 8.69 -13.12 1.26
C PHE A 55 10.16 -13.31 0.87
N SER A 56 10.51 -13.20 -0.42
CA SER A 56 11.89 -13.34 -0.88
C SER A 56 12.84 -12.27 -0.33
N TYR A 57 12.30 -11.13 0.13
CA TYR A 57 13.14 -10.07 0.72
C TYR A 57 13.77 -10.45 2.06
N VAL A 58 13.30 -11.51 2.72
CA VAL A 58 14.00 -12.12 3.85
C VAL A 58 15.44 -12.50 3.48
N GLU A 59 15.61 -13.02 2.26
CA GLU A 59 16.94 -13.45 1.76
C GLU A 59 17.60 -12.33 0.95
N LEU A 60 16.86 -11.70 0.04
CA LEU A 60 17.43 -10.72 -0.91
C LEU A 60 18.08 -9.52 -0.22
N THR A 61 17.53 -9.02 0.89
CA THR A 61 18.11 -7.87 1.63
C THR A 61 19.43 -8.20 2.31
N ARG A 62 19.74 -9.48 2.51
CA ARG A 62 21.03 -9.94 3.04
C ARG A 62 22.16 -9.80 2.02
N HIS A 63 21.85 -10.02 0.74
CA HIS A 63 22.84 -10.08 -0.33
C HIS A 63 22.86 -8.81 -1.19
N VAL A 64 21.71 -8.17 -1.36
CA VAL A 64 21.53 -6.99 -2.20
C VAL A 64 21.12 -5.79 -1.33
N SER A 65 21.76 -4.63 -1.57
CA SER A 65 21.41 -3.42 -0.83
C SER A 65 19.95 -3.00 -1.08
N ARG A 66 19.28 -2.46 -0.06
CA ARG A 66 17.90 -1.98 -0.14
C ARG A 66 17.73 -0.95 -1.25
N ARG A 67 18.71 -0.05 -1.40
CA ARG A 67 18.75 0.92 -2.51
C ARG A 67 18.68 0.23 -3.88
N ARG A 68 19.46 -0.85 -4.08
CA ARG A 68 19.43 -1.60 -5.35
C ARG A 68 18.12 -2.34 -5.55
N LEU A 69 17.57 -2.97 -4.51
CA LEU A 69 16.28 -3.66 -4.58
C LEU A 69 15.15 -2.68 -4.95
N LEU A 70 15.11 -1.50 -4.31
CA LEU A 70 14.14 -0.46 -4.60
C LEU A 70 14.31 0.13 -6.00
N GLY A 71 15.54 0.39 -6.41
CA GLY A 71 15.81 0.98 -7.71
C GLY A 71 15.59 0.00 -8.87
N ILE A 72 16.12 -1.24 -8.78
CA ILE A 72 15.90 -2.28 -9.80
C ILE A 72 14.40 -2.65 -9.85
N GLY A 73 13.77 -2.83 -8.69
CA GLY A 73 12.33 -3.04 -8.61
C GLY A 73 11.55 -1.91 -9.27
N GLY A 74 11.91 -0.65 -9.00
CA GLY A 74 11.30 0.52 -9.62
C GLY A 74 11.52 0.59 -11.14
N LEU A 75 12.69 0.15 -11.65
CA LEU A 75 12.94 0.04 -13.10
C LEU A 75 12.09 -1.07 -13.74
N LEU A 76 11.94 -2.22 -13.08
CA LEU A 76 11.04 -3.28 -13.54
C LEU A 76 9.58 -2.81 -13.51
N PHE A 77 9.18 -2.07 -12.47
CA PHE A 77 7.86 -1.47 -12.36
C PHE A 77 7.60 -0.48 -13.51
N GLY A 78 8.47 0.53 -13.67
CA GLY A 78 8.32 1.55 -14.70
C GLY A 78 8.48 1.00 -16.11
N GLY A 79 9.47 0.13 -16.33
CA GLY A 79 9.72 -0.52 -17.61
C GLY A 79 8.59 -1.46 -18.02
N GLY A 80 8.07 -2.28 -17.09
CA GLY A 80 6.92 -3.14 -17.33
C GLY A 80 5.68 -2.31 -17.67
N PHE A 81 5.45 -1.19 -16.94
CA PHE A 81 4.30 -0.33 -17.18
C PHE A 81 4.42 0.42 -18.53
N ALA A 82 5.61 0.90 -18.88
CA ALA A 82 5.85 1.50 -20.19
C ALA A 82 5.72 0.47 -21.35
N ALA A 83 6.19 -0.77 -21.13
CA ALA A 83 6.12 -1.83 -22.14
C ALA A 83 4.68 -2.25 -22.47
N GLN A 84 3.71 -2.05 -21.55
CA GLN A 84 2.29 -2.27 -21.85
C GLN A 84 1.82 -1.41 -23.04
N ALA A 85 2.38 -0.21 -23.23
CA ALA A 85 2.05 0.65 -24.37
C ALA A 85 2.34 0.02 -25.73
N LEU A 86 3.21 -0.99 -25.79
CA LEU A 86 3.58 -1.72 -27.01
C LEU A 86 2.73 -2.97 -27.24
N ALA A 87 1.74 -3.23 -26.39
CA ALA A 87 0.92 -4.43 -26.47
C ALA A 87 0.08 -4.45 -27.76
N VAL A 88 0.11 -5.58 -28.46
CA VAL A 88 -0.66 -5.86 -29.67
C VAL A 88 -1.77 -6.90 -29.44
N ASN A 89 -1.78 -7.53 -28.27
CA ASN A 89 -2.80 -8.46 -27.79
C ASN A 89 -2.76 -8.55 -26.26
N PHE A 90 -3.73 -9.24 -25.67
CA PHE A 90 -3.84 -9.36 -24.22
C PHE A 90 -2.60 -10.00 -23.57
N ALA A 91 -1.98 -11.02 -24.18
CA ALA A 91 -0.80 -11.68 -23.60
C ALA A 91 0.41 -10.73 -23.53
N THR A 92 0.64 -9.92 -24.56
CA THR A 92 1.70 -8.91 -24.61
C THR A 92 1.42 -7.71 -23.71
N PHE A 93 0.18 -7.51 -23.24
CA PHE A 93 -0.19 -6.58 -22.18
C PHE A 93 0.00 -7.21 -20.78
N ALA A 94 -0.46 -8.45 -20.60
CA ALA A 94 -0.49 -9.12 -19.30
C ALA A 94 0.90 -9.38 -18.73
N LEU A 95 1.85 -9.84 -19.55
CA LEU A 95 3.20 -10.16 -19.08
C LEU A 95 3.94 -8.93 -18.50
N PRO A 96 4.04 -7.79 -19.22
CA PRO A 96 4.62 -6.56 -18.65
C PRO A 96 3.86 -6.05 -17.42
N ASN A 97 2.53 -6.25 -17.35
CA ASN A 97 1.74 -5.90 -16.17
C ASN A 97 2.18 -6.68 -14.93
N ILE A 98 2.37 -8.00 -15.06
CA ILE A 98 2.86 -8.86 -13.97
C ILE A 98 4.28 -8.42 -13.57
N VAL A 99 5.16 -8.16 -14.53
CA VAL A 99 6.52 -7.68 -14.26
C VAL A 99 6.50 -6.36 -13.48
N ALA A 100 5.63 -5.42 -13.87
CA ALA A 100 5.46 -4.16 -13.15
C ALA A 100 5.02 -4.40 -11.70
N ARG A 101 4.03 -5.27 -11.47
CA ARG A 101 3.55 -5.57 -10.10
C ARG A 101 4.62 -6.20 -9.21
N ILE A 102 5.39 -7.14 -9.75
CA ILE A 102 6.54 -7.74 -9.05
C ILE A 102 7.58 -6.66 -8.76
N GLY A 103 7.88 -5.81 -9.75
CA GLY A 103 8.83 -4.69 -9.61
C GLY A 103 8.43 -3.68 -8.53
N GLY A 104 7.13 -3.44 -8.34
CA GLY A 104 6.62 -2.55 -7.30
C GLY A 104 6.67 -3.13 -5.88
N SER A 105 6.84 -4.44 -5.72
CA SER A 105 6.74 -5.15 -4.44
C SER A 105 7.72 -4.72 -3.33
N PRO A 106 8.96 -4.23 -3.60
CA PRO A 106 9.88 -3.85 -2.53
C PRO A 106 9.52 -2.54 -1.83
N GLN A 107 8.59 -1.73 -2.36
CA GLN A 107 8.29 -0.39 -1.82
C GLN A 107 7.94 -0.42 -0.33
N HIS A 108 7.12 -1.37 0.11
CA HIS A 108 6.75 -1.47 1.51
C HIS A 108 7.84 -2.13 2.37
N PRO A 109 8.21 -3.41 2.18
CA PRO A 109 9.12 -4.09 3.11
C PRO A 109 10.51 -3.48 3.09
N VAL A 110 11.07 -3.24 1.91
CA VAL A 110 12.44 -2.75 1.77
C VAL A 110 12.51 -1.23 2.00
N GLY A 111 11.50 -0.48 1.55
CA GLY A 111 11.41 0.96 1.78
C GLY A 111 11.30 1.31 3.26
N ASN A 112 10.42 0.62 4.00
CA ASN A 112 10.28 0.82 5.43
C ASN A 112 11.52 0.38 6.22
N GLY A 113 12.17 -0.73 5.83
CA GLY A 113 13.44 -1.15 6.40
C GLY A 113 14.53 -0.08 6.23
N LEU A 114 14.61 0.54 5.05
CA LEU A 114 15.56 1.61 4.79
C LEU A 114 15.27 2.87 5.62
N LEU A 115 14.00 3.25 5.75
CA LEU A 115 13.61 4.39 6.60
C LEU A 115 13.85 4.10 8.07
N ALA A 116 13.59 2.88 8.54
CA ALA A 116 13.85 2.47 9.92
C ALA A 116 15.33 2.53 10.29
N GLU A 117 16.24 2.23 9.33
CA GLU A 117 17.69 2.37 9.51
C GLU A 117 18.14 3.84 9.55
N GLN A 118 17.51 4.71 8.72
CA GLN A 118 17.94 6.10 8.53
C GLN A 118 17.37 7.08 9.54
N PHE A 119 16.25 6.74 10.19
CA PHE A 119 15.58 7.63 11.13
C PHE A 119 15.67 7.11 12.57
N PRO A 120 16.00 7.97 13.54
CA PRO A 120 15.99 7.60 14.95
C PRO A 120 14.57 7.29 15.40
N GLU A 121 14.45 6.50 16.48
CA GLU A 121 13.17 5.98 16.99
C GLU A 121 12.11 7.07 17.16
N HIS A 122 12.47 8.23 17.74
CA HIS A 122 11.56 9.36 17.97
C HIS A 122 11.09 10.09 16.70
N ARG A 123 11.51 9.65 15.49
CA ARG A 123 11.08 10.18 14.18
C ARG A 123 10.67 9.10 13.19
N ARG A 124 10.75 7.83 13.56
CA ARG A 124 10.40 6.71 12.67
C ARG A 124 8.91 6.70 12.32
N GLY A 125 8.05 6.98 13.29
CA GLY A 125 6.62 7.05 13.08
C GLY A 125 6.26 8.07 12.02
N PHE A 126 6.79 9.28 12.12
CA PHE A 126 6.61 10.30 11.11
C PHE A 126 7.19 9.89 9.76
N ALA A 127 8.41 9.34 9.71
CA ALA A 127 9.06 8.98 8.44
C ALA A 127 8.31 7.86 7.69
N ILE A 128 7.90 6.79 8.38
CA ILE A 128 7.12 5.69 7.80
C ILE A 128 5.72 6.19 7.38
N SER A 129 5.08 7.00 8.22
CA SER A 129 3.77 7.58 7.91
C SER A 129 3.83 8.54 6.73
N ALA A 130 4.89 9.33 6.59
CA ALA A 130 5.10 10.22 5.44
C ALA A 130 5.34 9.43 4.14
N HIS A 131 6.04 8.31 4.22
CA HIS A 131 6.20 7.40 3.08
C HIS A 131 4.84 6.83 2.63
N ILE A 132 4.01 6.36 3.56
CA ILE A 132 2.66 5.85 3.28
C ILE A 132 1.74 6.95 2.73
N ALA A 133 1.72 8.13 3.37
CA ALA A 133 0.96 9.28 2.90
C ALA A 133 1.37 9.71 1.48
N GLY A 134 2.66 9.62 1.16
CA GLY A 134 3.16 9.82 -0.20
C GLY A 134 2.48 8.90 -1.21
N GLY A 135 2.35 7.59 -0.90
CA GLY A 135 1.57 6.65 -1.70
C GLY A 135 0.12 7.11 -1.90
N ASN A 136 -0.53 7.50 -0.81
CA ASN A 136 -1.92 7.94 -0.85
C ASN A 136 -2.12 9.23 -1.68
N VAL A 137 -1.13 10.15 -1.71
CA VAL A 137 -1.15 11.30 -2.64
C VAL A 137 -1.24 10.81 -4.08
N GLY A 138 -0.46 9.80 -4.46
CA GLY A 138 -0.53 9.21 -5.81
C GLY A 138 -1.92 8.67 -6.13
N THR A 139 -2.55 7.98 -5.17
CA THR A 139 -3.94 7.50 -5.29
C THR A 139 -4.92 8.65 -5.57
N VAL A 140 -4.88 9.71 -4.75
CA VAL A 140 -5.77 10.87 -4.88
C VAL A 140 -5.56 11.60 -6.21
N VAL A 141 -4.31 11.86 -6.57
CA VAL A 141 -3.97 12.57 -7.81
C VAL A 141 -4.49 11.82 -9.03
N VAL A 142 -4.25 10.51 -9.12
CA VAL A 142 -4.66 9.74 -10.31
C VAL A 142 -6.17 9.47 -10.32
N ALA A 143 -6.83 9.42 -9.17
CA ALA A 143 -8.30 9.37 -9.15
C ALA A 143 -8.93 10.58 -9.86
N VAL A 144 -8.27 11.74 -9.82
CA VAL A 144 -8.76 12.98 -10.46
C VAL A 144 -8.32 13.09 -11.92
N ILE A 145 -7.03 12.80 -12.21
CA ILE A 145 -6.46 13.07 -13.56
C ILE A 145 -6.43 11.84 -14.48
N GLY A 146 -6.64 10.64 -13.95
CA GLY A 146 -6.42 9.39 -14.70
C GLY A 146 -7.32 9.25 -15.90
N ALA A 147 -8.64 9.41 -15.73
CA ALA A 147 -9.59 9.32 -16.83
C ALA A 147 -9.41 10.45 -17.86
N PRO A 148 -9.32 11.75 -17.47
CA PRO A 148 -8.97 12.82 -18.41
C PRO A 148 -7.67 12.58 -19.18
N LEU A 149 -6.66 12.02 -18.53
CA LEU A 149 -5.38 11.71 -19.19
C LEU A 149 -5.55 10.62 -20.25
N ILE A 150 -6.27 9.53 -19.94
CA ILE A 150 -6.54 8.47 -20.90
C ILE A 150 -7.33 9.01 -22.11
N VAL A 151 -8.31 9.87 -21.88
CA VAL A 151 -9.06 10.53 -22.96
C VAL A 151 -8.14 11.38 -23.84
N ALA A 152 -7.18 12.10 -23.26
CA ALA A 152 -6.30 13.03 -23.97
C ALA A 152 -5.21 12.33 -24.80
N ILE A 153 -4.58 11.27 -24.27
CA ILE A 153 -3.39 10.63 -24.88
C ILE A 153 -3.54 9.10 -25.06
N GLY A 154 -4.73 8.57 -24.83
CA GLY A 154 -5.01 7.13 -24.86
C GLY A 154 -4.37 6.37 -23.71
N TRP A 155 -4.81 5.12 -23.50
CA TRP A 155 -4.25 4.27 -22.44
C TRP A 155 -2.77 3.92 -22.66
N ARG A 156 -2.34 3.81 -23.94
CA ARG A 156 -0.92 3.60 -24.28
C ARG A 156 -0.05 4.79 -23.90
N GLY A 157 -0.50 5.99 -24.23
CA GLY A 157 0.18 7.23 -23.86
C GLY A 157 0.27 7.40 -22.36
N ALA A 158 -0.82 7.12 -21.62
CA ALA A 158 -0.85 7.14 -20.16
C ALA A 158 0.13 6.10 -19.57
N SER A 159 0.10 4.86 -20.06
CA SER A 159 1.02 3.81 -19.62
C SER A 159 2.49 4.19 -19.85
N LEU A 160 2.81 4.75 -20.99
CA LEU A 160 4.17 5.20 -21.32
C LEU A 160 4.61 6.35 -20.41
N ALA A 161 3.78 7.36 -20.23
CA ALA A 161 4.09 8.54 -19.41
C ALA A 161 4.34 8.17 -17.94
N PHE A 162 3.46 7.37 -17.35
CA PHE A 162 3.63 6.89 -15.97
C PHE A 162 4.81 5.93 -15.82
N GLY A 163 5.01 5.03 -16.79
CA GLY A 163 6.12 4.08 -16.77
C GLY A 163 7.48 4.77 -16.85
N LEU A 164 7.63 5.75 -17.75
CA LEU A 164 8.87 6.54 -17.86
C LEU A 164 9.12 7.40 -16.63
N ALA A 165 8.09 8.03 -16.07
CA ALA A 165 8.21 8.77 -14.81
C ALA A 165 8.67 7.85 -13.65
N ALA A 166 8.09 6.66 -13.54
CA ALA A 166 8.50 5.67 -12.55
C ALA A 166 9.96 5.23 -12.73
N ALA A 167 10.38 4.95 -13.98
CA ALA A 167 11.75 4.58 -14.29
C ALA A 167 12.75 5.70 -13.97
N ALA A 168 12.42 6.96 -14.27
CA ALA A 168 13.24 8.12 -13.91
C ALA A 168 13.41 8.26 -12.39
N ILE A 169 12.33 8.08 -11.62
CA ILE A 169 12.37 8.09 -10.15
C ILE A 169 13.21 6.92 -9.64
N ALA A 170 13.10 5.74 -10.23
CA ALA A 170 13.89 4.57 -9.86
C ALA A 170 15.39 4.79 -10.09
N LEU A 171 15.78 5.44 -11.18
CA LEU A 171 17.16 5.89 -11.42
C LEU A 171 17.61 6.90 -10.36
N ALA A 172 16.75 7.85 -9.99
CA ALA A 172 17.05 8.78 -8.91
C ALA A 172 17.24 8.06 -7.56
N VAL A 173 16.44 7.03 -7.27
CA VAL A 173 16.61 6.16 -6.10
C VAL A 173 17.97 5.48 -6.12
N LEU A 174 18.38 4.89 -7.26
CA LEU A 174 19.67 4.21 -7.42
C LEU A 174 20.87 5.15 -7.21
N TRP A 175 20.78 6.40 -7.63
CA TRP A 175 21.93 7.30 -7.62
C TRP A 175 21.96 8.22 -6.41
N LEU A 176 20.82 8.64 -5.90
CA LEU A 176 20.72 9.69 -4.90
C LEU A 176 20.49 9.19 -3.48
N ILE A 177 19.98 7.96 -3.29
CA ILE A 177 19.83 7.39 -1.96
C ILE A 177 21.15 6.85 -1.47
N ARG A 178 21.50 7.22 -0.24
CA ARG A 178 22.64 6.65 0.49
C ARG A 178 22.13 5.65 1.52
N GLU A 179 22.68 4.47 1.52
CA GLU A 179 22.39 3.41 2.48
C GLU A 179 23.61 3.19 3.36
N HIS A 180 23.43 3.09 4.67
CA HIS A 180 24.53 2.84 5.60
C HIS A 180 24.90 1.35 5.62
N GLY A 181 23.94 0.45 5.40
CA GLY A 181 24.13 -1.00 5.35
C GLY A 181 24.36 -1.64 6.73
N THR A 182 24.08 -0.90 7.81
CA THR A 182 24.26 -1.38 9.19
C THR A 182 23.35 -2.54 9.51
N ASP A 183 22.06 -2.46 9.12
CA ASP A 183 21.10 -3.53 9.35
C ASP A 183 21.44 -4.78 8.53
N ARG A 184 21.95 -4.62 7.29
CA ARG A 184 22.39 -5.74 6.47
C ARG A 184 23.60 -6.44 7.07
N ALA A 185 24.59 -5.69 7.55
CA ALA A 185 25.74 -6.25 8.23
C ALA A 185 25.32 -7.00 9.51
N ALA A 186 24.39 -6.42 10.28
CA ALA A 186 23.82 -7.07 11.46
C ALA A 186 23.05 -8.36 11.10
N ALA A 187 22.23 -8.33 10.03
CA ALA A 187 21.51 -9.50 9.57
C ALA A 187 22.44 -10.64 9.13
N LEU A 188 23.54 -10.33 8.44
CA LEU A 188 24.54 -11.32 8.06
C LEU A 188 25.23 -11.94 9.29
N ALA A 189 25.57 -11.11 10.28
CA ALA A 189 26.17 -11.57 11.53
C ALA A 189 25.20 -12.41 12.40
N GLY A 190 23.88 -12.19 12.27
CA GLY A 190 22.83 -12.87 13.03
C GLY A 190 22.50 -14.31 12.58
N GLY A 191 23.22 -14.87 11.59
CA GLY A 191 23.02 -16.22 11.11
C GLY A 191 22.30 -16.33 9.76
N SER A 192 21.57 -17.41 9.50
CA SER A 192 20.86 -17.65 8.22
C SER A 192 19.49 -16.97 8.19
N SER A 193 18.88 -16.88 6.99
CA SER A 193 17.48 -16.43 6.84
C SER A 193 16.50 -17.33 7.59
N ARG A 194 16.79 -18.63 7.70
CA ARG A 194 15.99 -19.57 8.49
C ARG A 194 16.05 -19.22 9.98
N ASP A 195 17.22 -18.83 10.48
CA ASP A 195 17.38 -18.43 11.88
C ASP A 195 16.68 -17.10 12.14
N ALA A 196 16.77 -16.14 11.21
CA ALA A 196 16.02 -14.88 11.27
C ALA A 196 14.51 -15.15 11.32
N LEU A 197 13.96 -15.99 10.45
CA LEU A 197 12.54 -16.35 10.46
C LEU A 197 12.13 -17.06 11.75
N ARG A 198 12.96 -17.97 12.29
CA ARG A 198 12.69 -18.60 13.58
C ARG A 198 12.63 -17.60 14.71
N GLN A 199 13.54 -16.61 14.72
CA GLN A 199 13.52 -15.53 15.71
C GLN A 199 12.27 -14.67 15.56
N VAL A 200 11.90 -14.26 14.35
CA VAL A 200 10.68 -13.49 14.07
C VAL A 200 9.44 -14.21 14.56
N VAL A 201 9.27 -15.47 14.20
CA VAL A 201 8.11 -16.29 14.61
C VAL A 201 8.16 -16.66 16.10
N GLY A 202 9.35 -16.76 16.68
CA GLY A 202 9.55 -17.03 18.11
C GLY A 202 9.28 -15.83 18.99
N ASP A 203 9.43 -14.61 18.47
CA ASP A 203 9.22 -13.37 19.23
C ASP A 203 7.73 -13.15 19.54
N ARG A 204 7.41 -12.93 20.82
CA ARG A 204 6.04 -12.79 21.30
C ARG A 204 5.41 -11.48 20.81
N ASP A 205 6.14 -10.39 20.84
CA ASP A 205 5.62 -9.06 20.49
C ASP A 205 5.39 -8.95 18.98
N LEU A 206 6.29 -9.53 18.17
CA LEU A 206 6.11 -9.62 16.71
C LEU A 206 4.89 -10.48 16.35
N ARG A 207 4.67 -11.61 17.02
CA ARG A 207 3.48 -12.45 16.78
C ARG A 207 2.19 -11.69 17.07
N TRP A 208 2.11 -10.97 18.18
CA TRP A 208 0.93 -10.16 18.51
C TRP A 208 0.74 -9.03 17.51
N LEU A 209 1.81 -8.38 17.07
CA LEU A 209 1.75 -7.33 16.05
C LEU A 209 1.22 -7.90 14.72
N PHE A 210 1.71 -9.05 14.26
CA PHE A 210 1.23 -9.69 13.05
C PHE A 210 -0.24 -10.09 13.15
N LEU A 211 -0.64 -10.69 14.27
CA LEU A 211 -2.03 -11.04 14.52
C LEU A 211 -2.93 -9.79 14.51
N THR A 212 -2.51 -8.72 15.17
CA THR A 212 -3.23 -7.43 15.16
C THR A 212 -3.36 -6.89 13.74
N SER A 213 -2.29 -6.95 12.93
CA SER A 213 -2.32 -6.49 11.54
C SER A 213 -3.27 -7.31 10.66
N VAL A 214 -3.28 -8.64 10.83
CA VAL A 214 -4.15 -9.52 10.05
C VAL A 214 -5.62 -9.34 10.45
N LEU A 215 -5.92 -9.36 11.76
CA LEU A 215 -7.28 -9.19 12.25
C LEU A 215 -7.83 -7.78 12.00
N GLY A 216 -6.99 -6.75 12.19
CA GLY A 216 -7.35 -5.35 11.93
C GLY A 216 -7.50 -5.02 10.44
N GLY A 217 -7.04 -5.89 9.55
CA GLY A 217 -7.11 -5.68 8.10
C GLY A 217 -8.53 -5.43 7.57
N GLY A 218 -9.55 -5.98 8.25
CA GLY A 218 -10.95 -5.77 7.90
C GLY A 218 -11.45 -4.33 8.07
N GLY A 219 -10.89 -3.59 9.02
CA GLY A 219 -11.20 -2.17 9.26
C GLY A 219 -10.27 -1.17 8.58
N ARG A 220 -9.35 -1.64 7.75
CA ARG A 220 -8.32 -0.78 7.14
C ARG A 220 -8.91 0.15 6.09
N GLY A 221 -8.58 1.45 6.19
CA GLY A 221 -9.14 2.50 5.33
C GLY A 221 -8.90 2.28 3.84
N LEU A 222 -7.65 2.02 3.42
CA LEU A 222 -7.36 1.54 2.06
C LEU A 222 -7.41 0.00 2.05
N GLY A 223 -8.46 -0.54 1.51
CA GLY A 223 -8.74 -1.97 1.48
C GLY A 223 -10.24 -2.22 1.52
N VAL A 224 -10.69 -2.89 2.56
CA VAL A 224 -12.11 -3.29 2.69
C VAL A 224 -13.05 -2.10 2.80
N VAL A 225 -12.73 -1.12 3.67
CA VAL A 225 -13.56 0.09 3.87
C VAL A 225 -13.74 0.85 2.57
N ASN A 226 -12.61 1.08 1.88
CA ASN A 226 -12.59 1.77 0.59
C ASN A 226 -13.45 1.06 -0.48
N LEU A 227 -13.40 -0.26 -0.52
CA LEU A 227 -14.12 -1.04 -1.52
C LEU A 227 -15.64 -1.05 -1.26
N PHE A 228 -16.05 -1.23 -0.01
CA PHE A 228 -17.47 -1.46 0.31
C PHE A 228 -18.26 -0.22 0.70
N ALA A 229 -17.61 0.88 1.13
CA ALA A 229 -18.29 2.09 1.56
C ALA A 229 -19.20 2.68 0.46
N LEU A 230 -18.72 2.77 -0.77
CA LEU A 230 -19.49 3.30 -1.90
C LEU A 230 -20.65 2.37 -2.27
N ILE A 231 -20.42 1.05 -2.27
CA ILE A 231 -21.45 0.03 -2.55
C ILE A 231 -22.56 0.12 -1.48
N TYR A 232 -22.18 0.19 -0.22
CA TYR A 232 -23.13 0.31 0.90
C TYR A 232 -23.99 1.57 0.78
N LEU A 233 -23.37 2.72 0.55
CA LEU A 233 -24.07 3.99 0.39
C LEU A 233 -25.11 3.95 -0.76
N THR A 234 -24.70 3.42 -1.92
CA THR A 234 -25.53 3.47 -3.12
C THR A 234 -26.53 2.31 -3.22
N ARG A 235 -26.12 1.08 -2.90
CA ARG A 235 -26.94 -0.13 -3.11
C ARG A 235 -27.76 -0.54 -1.90
N VAL A 236 -27.26 -0.26 -0.68
CA VAL A 236 -27.94 -0.66 0.56
C VAL A 236 -28.77 0.50 1.10
N ILE A 237 -28.18 1.69 1.23
CA ILE A 237 -28.86 2.87 1.79
C ILE A 237 -29.68 3.62 0.72
N GLY A 238 -29.27 3.56 -0.56
CA GLY A 238 -29.95 4.27 -1.64
C GLY A 238 -29.58 5.76 -1.73
N VAL A 239 -28.41 6.15 -1.23
CA VAL A 239 -27.88 7.52 -1.41
C VAL A 239 -27.62 7.74 -2.90
N ASP A 240 -27.99 8.90 -3.42
CA ASP A 240 -27.70 9.25 -4.81
C ASP A 240 -26.20 9.24 -5.12
N ALA A 241 -25.86 8.93 -6.38
CA ALA A 241 -24.49 8.71 -6.79
C ALA A 241 -23.56 9.93 -6.57
N ALA A 242 -24.10 11.15 -6.69
CA ALA A 242 -23.31 12.38 -6.50
C ALA A 242 -22.95 12.56 -5.02
N THR A 243 -23.93 12.44 -4.13
CA THR A 243 -23.72 12.52 -2.67
C THR A 243 -22.84 11.39 -2.17
N ALA A 244 -23.06 10.15 -2.62
CA ALA A 244 -22.20 9.02 -2.26
C ALA A 244 -20.75 9.20 -2.74
N GLY A 245 -20.58 9.75 -3.95
CA GLY A 245 -19.26 10.10 -4.49
C GLY A 245 -18.54 11.18 -3.67
N LEU A 246 -19.26 12.20 -3.20
CA LEU A 246 -18.71 13.22 -2.32
C LEU A 246 -18.30 12.64 -0.96
N MET A 247 -19.14 11.79 -0.36
CA MET A 247 -18.83 11.10 0.90
C MET A 247 -17.59 10.21 0.75
N TYR A 248 -17.52 9.44 -0.32
CA TYR A 248 -16.37 8.60 -0.64
C TYR A 248 -15.10 9.44 -0.85
N GLY A 249 -15.19 10.52 -1.63
CA GLY A 249 -14.08 11.44 -1.84
C GLY A 249 -13.58 12.04 -0.52
N ALA A 250 -14.48 12.47 0.36
CA ALA A 250 -14.14 12.97 1.69
C ALA A 250 -13.41 11.90 2.52
N LEU A 251 -13.89 10.65 2.51
CA LEU A 251 -13.21 9.54 3.18
C LEU A 251 -11.76 9.39 2.70
N ILE A 252 -11.55 9.36 1.38
CA ILE A 252 -10.23 9.15 0.78
C ILE A 252 -9.28 10.32 1.04
N VAL A 253 -9.77 11.56 1.07
CA VAL A 253 -8.93 12.73 1.36
C VAL A 253 -8.21 12.60 2.70
N PHE A 254 -8.84 12.02 3.72
CA PHE A 254 -8.20 11.78 5.03
C PHE A 254 -7.00 10.81 4.96
N SER A 255 -6.91 9.99 3.91
CA SER A 255 -5.79 9.05 3.75
C SER A 255 -4.41 9.72 3.64
N VAL A 256 -4.36 11.01 3.33
CA VAL A 256 -3.11 11.78 3.22
C VAL A 256 -2.71 12.41 4.57
N PRO A 257 -3.52 13.29 5.19
CA PRO A 257 -3.10 13.97 6.41
C PRO A 257 -3.10 13.07 7.66
N MET A 258 -4.02 12.10 7.75
CA MET A 258 -4.18 11.34 8.99
C MET A 258 -3.01 10.40 9.32
N PRO A 259 -2.39 9.67 8.36
CA PRO A 259 -1.14 8.96 8.63
C PRO A 259 -0.03 9.87 9.16
N LEU A 260 0.13 11.08 8.59
CA LEU A 260 1.15 12.06 9.00
C LEU A 260 0.92 12.53 10.44
N LEU A 261 -0.31 12.93 10.76
CA LEU A 261 -0.69 13.37 12.10
C LEU A 261 -0.53 12.25 13.14
N ALA A 262 -0.97 11.05 12.81
CA ALA A 262 -0.83 9.89 13.67
C ALA A 262 0.64 9.52 13.88
N GLY A 263 1.48 9.58 12.85
CA GLY A 263 2.91 9.35 12.93
C GLY A 263 3.61 10.33 13.86
N TRP A 264 3.33 11.62 13.65
CA TRP A 264 3.86 12.70 14.47
C TRP A 264 3.40 12.60 15.94
N LEU A 265 2.13 12.25 16.17
CA LEU A 265 1.59 12.08 17.51
C LEU A 265 2.21 10.84 18.19
N SER A 266 2.29 9.72 17.48
CA SER A 266 2.83 8.47 18.03
C SER A 266 4.31 8.55 18.40
N ASP A 267 5.08 9.43 17.75
CA ASP A 267 6.47 9.72 18.12
C ASP A 267 6.55 10.45 19.48
N ARG A 268 5.45 11.03 19.99
CA ARG A 268 5.38 11.76 21.26
C ARG A 268 4.70 10.98 22.37
N VAL A 269 3.55 10.36 22.07
CA VAL A 269 2.72 9.68 23.08
C VAL A 269 2.99 8.17 23.15
N GLY A 270 3.80 7.65 22.18
CA GLY A 270 4.09 6.23 22.03
C GLY A 270 3.21 5.54 20.99
N ARG A 271 3.69 4.41 20.47
CA ARG A 271 3.02 3.65 19.39
C ARG A 271 1.70 3.01 19.85
N LYS A 272 1.73 2.34 21.01
CA LYS A 272 0.55 1.60 21.51
C LYS A 272 -0.66 2.50 21.73
N PRO A 273 -0.58 3.64 22.43
CA PRO A 273 -1.72 4.56 22.55
C PRO A 273 -2.26 5.04 21.21
N ALA A 274 -1.38 5.38 20.26
CA ALA A 274 -1.80 5.83 18.94
C ALA A 274 -2.53 4.73 18.14
N ILE A 275 -2.05 3.48 18.20
CA ILE A 275 -2.69 2.31 17.58
C ILE A 275 -4.06 2.04 18.22
N ILE A 276 -4.14 2.05 19.55
CA ILE A 276 -5.41 1.84 20.28
C ILE A 276 -6.41 2.92 19.89
N ALA A 277 -6.00 4.20 19.88
CA ALA A 277 -6.86 5.30 19.48
C ALA A 277 -7.37 5.14 18.03
N ALA A 278 -6.50 4.70 17.08
CA ALA A 278 -6.89 4.46 15.71
C ALA A 278 -7.96 3.35 15.61
N TYR A 279 -7.76 2.22 16.29
CA TYR A 279 -8.74 1.12 16.28
C TYR A 279 -10.06 1.49 16.97
N LEU A 280 -10.02 2.10 18.16
CA LEU A 280 -11.23 2.51 18.88
C LEU A 280 -11.99 3.57 18.10
N GLY A 281 -11.30 4.61 17.60
CA GLY A 281 -11.91 5.66 16.82
C GLY A 281 -12.48 5.14 15.50
N GLY A 282 -11.78 4.23 14.81
CA GLY A 282 -12.28 3.55 13.63
C GLY A 282 -13.54 2.72 13.93
N THR A 283 -13.53 1.94 15.01
CA THR A 283 -14.71 1.15 15.46
C THR A 283 -15.91 2.06 15.77
N VAL A 284 -15.71 3.17 16.48
CA VAL A 284 -16.76 4.15 16.73
C VAL A 284 -17.27 4.76 15.42
N GLY A 285 -16.37 5.13 14.50
CA GLY A 285 -16.74 5.63 13.17
C GLY A 285 -17.61 4.65 12.38
N PHE A 286 -17.24 3.38 12.37
CA PHE A 286 -18.04 2.32 11.76
C PHE A 286 -19.41 2.14 12.44
N ALA A 287 -19.43 2.11 13.76
CA ALA A 287 -20.68 1.96 14.51
C ALA A 287 -21.65 3.13 14.23
N VAL A 288 -21.14 4.36 14.20
CA VAL A 288 -21.92 5.55 13.86
C VAL A 288 -22.43 5.46 12.41
N PHE A 289 -21.56 5.06 11.47
CA PHE A 289 -21.92 4.93 10.05
C PHE A 289 -23.04 3.90 9.84
N LEU A 290 -22.95 2.74 10.46
CA LEU A 290 -23.97 1.69 10.38
C LEU A 290 -25.27 2.08 11.09
N ALA A 291 -25.16 2.71 12.28
CA ALA A 291 -26.33 3.15 13.04
C ALA A 291 -27.06 4.35 12.43
N ALA A 292 -26.42 5.06 11.49
CA ALA A 292 -27.02 6.22 10.84
C ALA A 292 -28.25 5.86 9.95
N GLY A 293 -28.35 4.63 9.47
CA GLY A 293 -29.37 4.23 8.52
C GLY A 293 -29.37 5.16 7.30
N SER A 294 -30.51 5.79 6.98
CA SER A 294 -30.62 6.76 5.88
C SER A 294 -30.39 8.21 6.29
N SER A 295 -29.99 8.48 7.55
CA SER A 295 -29.72 9.83 8.03
C SER A 295 -28.43 10.39 7.40
N LEU A 296 -28.54 11.33 6.46
CA LEU A 296 -27.39 11.96 5.81
C LEU A 296 -26.41 12.60 6.81
N PRO A 297 -26.83 13.35 7.85
CA PRO A 297 -25.91 13.87 8.86
C PRO A 297 -25.16 12.77 9.62
N GLY A 298 -25.86 11.66 9.95
CA GLY A 298 -25.24 10.52 10.61
C GLY A 298 -24.22 9.80 9.71
N LEU A 299 -24.54 9.60 8.44
CA LEU A 299 -23.62 9.02 7.43
C LEU A 299 -22.36 9.90 7.27
N TRP A 300 -22.52 11.22 7.16
CA TRP A 300 -21.38 12.15 7.10
C TRP A 300 -20.52 12.08 8.35
N LEU A 301 -21.12 12.05 9.55
CA LEU A 301 -20.38 11.89 10.78
C LEU A 301 -19.57 10.59 10.81
N GLY A 302 -20.20 9.48 10.40
CA GLY A 302 -19.52 8.18 10.29
C GLY A 302 -18.33 8.22 9.31
N ILE A 303 -18.53 8.81 8.11
CA ILE A 303 -17.48 8.98 7.09
C ILE A 303 -16.30 9.81 7.64
N VAL A 304 -16.56 10.92 8.32
CA VAL A 304 -15.51 11.76 8.90
C VAL A 304 -14.74 10.99 9.99
N LEU A 305 -15.44 10.32 10.91
CA LEU A 305 -14.81 9.52 11.96
C LEU A 305 -13.97 8.37 11.37
N MET A 306 -14.51 7.64 10.40
CA MET A 306 -13.75 6.59 9.70
C MET A 306 -12.52 7.19 9.01
N GLY A 307 -12.67 8.32 8.34
CA GLY A 307 -11.56 9.04 7.69
C GLY A 307 -10.46 9.43 8.66
N LEU A 308 -10.82 9.93 9.83
CA LEU A 308 -9.86 10.35 10.86
C LEU A 308 -9.02 9.18 11.42
N PHE A 309 -9.58 7.98 11.53
CA PHE A 309 -8.95 6.89 12.26
C PHE A 309 -8.53 5.69 11.42
N SER A 310 -9.29 5.30 10.37
CA SER A 310 -9.03 4.05 9.63
C SER A 310 -7.79 4.07 8.75
N PHE A 311 -7.20 5.24 8.48
CA PHE A 311 -5.95 5.36 7.73
C PHE A 311 -4.71 5.46 8.63
N ALA A 312 -4.91 5.61 9.94
CA ALA A 312 -3.82 5.83 10.88
C ALA A 312 -3.18 4.51 11.37
N GLU A 313 -3.92 3.39 11.42
CA GLU A 313 -3.48 2.16 12.10
C GLU A 313 -2.27 1.51 11.42
N SER A 314 -2.32 1.32 10.11
CA SER A 314 -1.30 0.58 9.36
C SER A 314 0.10 1.21 9.44
N PRO A 315 0.30 2.52 9.23
CA PRO A 315 1.62 3.12 9.41
C PRO A 315 2.12 3.05 10.85
N GLN A 316 1.23 3.06 11.86
CA GLN A 316 1.65 2.94 13.26
C GLN A 316 2.08 1.51 13.62
N LEU A 317 1.42 0.48 13.08
CA LEU A 317 1.88 -0.91 13.21
C LEU A 317 3.25 -1.10 12.56
N GLN A 318 3.49 -0.50 11.40
CA GLN A 318 4.78 -0.55 10.70
C GLN A 318 5.89 0.19 11.48
N ALA A 319 5.56 1.32 12.10
CA ALA A 319 6.48 2.04 12.97
C ALA A 319 6.81 1.24 14.23
N LEU A 320 5.80 0.62 14.85
CA LEU A 320 6.00 -0.28 16.00
C LEU A 320 6.88 -1.48 15.61
N LEU A 321 6.64 -2.09 14.44
CA LEU A 321 7.48 -3.15 13.91
C LEU A 321 8.95 -2.71 13.81
N ALA A 322 9.18 -1.52 13.25
CA ALA A 322 10.53 -0.96 13.10
C ALA A 322 11.25 -0.72 14.45
N ASP A 323 10.47 -0.40 15.49
CA ASP A 323 11.00 -0.12 16.82
C ASP A 323 11.29 -1.41 17.61
N ILE A 324 10.42 -2.44 17.51
CA ILE A 324 10.59 -3.70 18.27
C ILE A 324 11.47 -4.73 17.55
N ALA A 325 11.58 -4.68 16.22
CA ALA A 325 12.43 -5.60 15.47
C ALA A 325 13.90 -5.16 15.51
N PRO A 326 14.79 -5.95 16.13
CA PRO A 326 16.22 -5.63 16.14
C PRO A 326 16.81 -5.65 14.71
N PRO A 327 17.91 -4.93 14.45
CA PRO A 327 18.54 -4.84 13.13
C PRO A 327 18.83 -6.19 12.47
N THR A 328 19.12 -7.23 13.27
CA THR A 328 19.41 -8.59 12.80
C THR A 328 18.26 -9.27 12.08
N ILE A 329 17.02 -8.94 12.43
CA ILE A 329 15.80 -9.57 11.89
C ILE A 329 14.80 -8.57 11.30
N ARG A 330 15.12 -7.27 11.25
CA ARG A 330 14.20 -6.21 10.83
C ARG A 330 13.64 -6.41 9.41
N ASP A 331 14.51 -6.72 8.45
CA ASP A 331 14.07 -6.97 7.08
C ASP A 331 13.19 -8.23 6.96
N ALA A 332 13.55 -9.30 7.69
CA ALA A 332 12.74 -10.50 7.76
C ALA A 332 11.36 -10.23 8.37
N SER A 333 11.31 -9.38 9.41
CA SER A 333 10.08 -8.97 10.06
C SER A 333 9.17 -8.16 9.11
N PHE A 334 9.73 -7.19 8.38
CA PHE A 334 8.97 -6.46 7.37
C PHE A 334 8.49 -7.34 6.23
N ALA A 335 9.35 -8.21 5.70
CA ALA A 335 8.99 -9.13 4.63
C ALA A 335 7.81 -10.02 5.05
N LEU A 336 7.87 -10.64 6.25
CA LEU A 336 6.79 -11.47 6.77
C LEU A 336 5.52 -10.67 7.05
N TYR A 337 5.65 -9.47 7.66
CA TYR A 337 4.52 -8.57 7.92
C TYR A 337 3.72 -8.29 6.66
N PHE A 338 4.38 -7.88 5.59
CA PHE A 338 3.70 -7.53 4.35
C PHE A 338 3.21 -8.74 3.57
N THR A 339 3.90 -9.87 3.64
CA THR A 339 3.40 -11.13 3.09
C THR A 339 2.06 -11.51 3.76
N LEU A 340 1.97 -11.40 5.08
CA LEU A 340 0.74 -11.67 5.82
C LEU A 340 -0.33 -10.60 5.58
N ALA A 341 0.04 -9.33 5.61
CA ALA A 341 -0.90 -8.22 5.44
C ALA A 341 -1.56 -8.20 4.05
N PHE A 342 -0.81 -8.49 2.98
CA PHE A 342 -1.35 -8.55 1.62
C PHE A 342 -1.87 -9.95 1.24
N GLY A 343 -1.23 -11.03 1.71
CA GLY A 343 -1.66 -12.39 1.45
C GLY A 343 -2.91 -12.74 2.27
N VAL A 344 -2.75 -12.87 3.59
CA VAL A 344 -3.86 -13.27 4.49
C VAL A 344 -4.89 -12.15 4.66
N GLY A 345 -4.44 -10.88 4.70
CA GLY A 345 -5.33 -9.73 4.81
C GLY A 345 -6.30 -9.58 3.64
N SER A 346 -5.96 -10.09 2.44
CA SER A 346 -6.87 -10.09 1.28
C SER A 346 -8.11 -10.97 1.50
N LEU A 347 -8.07 -11.94 2.41
CA LEU A 347 -9.20 -12.79 2.75
C LEU A 347 -10.38 -12.00 3.33
N TRP A 348 -10.12 -10.85 3.96
CA TRP A 348 -11.19 -9.97 4.44
C TRP A 348 -12.13 -9.52 3.33
N THR A 349 -11.61 -9.27 2.13
CA THR A 349 -12.46 -8.92 0.96
C THR A 349 -13.42 -10.06 0.62
N ALA A 350 -12.96 -11.32 0.68
CA ALA A 350 -13.82 -12.48 0.46
C ALA A 350 -14.85 -12.66 1.59
N VAL A 351 -14.44 -12.45 2.86
CA VAL A 351 -15.35 -12.52 4.01
C VAL A 351 -16.49 -11.51 3.87
N TYR A 352 -16.15 -10.25 3.57
CA TYR A 352 -17.17 -9.21 3.37
C TYR A 352 -18.04 -9.46 2.13
N GLY A 353 -17.43 -9.92 1.03
CA GLY A 353 -18.20 -10.32 -0.16
C GLY A 353 -19.24 -11.40 0.13
N ALA A 354 -18.88 -12.40 0.95
CA ALA A 354 -19.79 -13.47 1.36
C ALA A 354 -20.88 -13.02 2.37
N ILE A 355 -20.66 -11.92 3.10
CA ILE A 355 -21.66 -11.37 4.05
C ILE A 355 -22.68 -10.48 3.32
N ILE A 356 -22.25 -9.81 2.25
CA ILE A 356 -23.06 -8.81 1.52
C ILE A 356 -23.85 -9.45 0.36
N GLY A 357 -23.30 -10.53 -0.25
CA GLY A 357 -23.97 -11.30 -1.32
C GLY A 357 -24.92 -12.30 -0.78
#